data_42b95fcf6be26a8711e2b7f4cccd4e88
#
_entry.id   42b95fcf6be26a8711e2b7f4cccd4e88
#
_cell.length_a   1.000
_cell.length_b   1.000
_cell.length_c   1.000
_cell.angle_alpha   90.00
_cell.angle_beta   90.00
_cell.angle_gamma   90.00
#
_symmetry.space_group_name_H-M   'P 1'
#
loop_
_entity.id
_entity.type
_entity.pdbx_description
1 polymer ?
#
loop_
_entity_poly.entity_id
_entity_poly.type
_entity_poly.pdbx_seq_one_letter_code
_entity_poly.pdbx_strand_id
1 'polypeptide(L)' 'PLIVPVRQESYKAEMRKQHGNILKAVKDHDPDYAFFYMLQHCDWIYATYQHYFEEFCR' A
#
# COMPACT_ATOMS: atom_id res chain seq x y z
N PRO A 1 -16.49 -14.66 -8.63
CA PRO A 1 -16.45 -13.81 -7.45
C PRO A 1 -15.12 -13.09 -7.37
N LEU A 2 -15.19 -11.86 -6.96
CA LEU A 2 -14.00 -11.02 -6.87
C LEU A 2 -13.36 -11.15 -5.48
N ILE A 3 -12.04 -11.30 -5.48
CA ILE A 3 -11.28 -11.44 -4.25
C ILE A 3 -11.00 -10.06 -3.70
N VAL A 4 -11.30 -9.83 -2.42
CA VAL A 4 -10.98 -8.59 -1.73
C VAL A 4 -9.48 -8.30 -1.89
N PRO A 5 -9.07 -7.04 -2.18
CA PRO A 5 -7.66 -6.73 -2.47
C PRO A 5 -6.66 -7.32 -1.48
N VAL A 6 -6.93 -7.25 -0.19
CA VAL A 6 -6.04 -7.76 0.85
C VAL A 6 -5.75 -9.26 0.74
N ARG A 7 -6.57 -10.01 -0.02
CA ARG A 7 -6.39 -11.47 -0.20
C ARG A 7 -5.65 -11.81 -1.48
N GLN A 8 -5.43 -10.84 -2.35
CA GLN A 8 -4.73 -11.08 -3.62
C GLN A 8 -3.22 -11.14 -3.38
N GLU A 9 -2.55 -12.11 -3.99
CA GLU A 9 -1.10 -12.27 -3.83
C GLU A 9 -0.31 -11.08 -4.34
N SER A 10 -0.75 -10.48 -5.46
CA SER A 10 -0.12 -9.28 -5.99
C SER A 10 -0.22 -8.10 -5.02
N TYR A 11 -1.35 -7.97 -4.34
CA TYR A 11 -1.54 -6.94 -3.31
C TYR A 11 -0.61 -7.19 -2.13
N LYS A 12 -0.54 -8.43 -1.66
CA LYS A 12 0.32 -8.80 -0.53
C LYS A 12 1.79 -8.53 -0.83
N ALA A 13 2.23 -8.86 -2.05
CA ALA A 13 3.61 -8.64 -2.46
C ALA A 13 3.95 -7.15 -2.49
N GLU A 14 3.05 -6.34 -3.05
CA GLU A 14 3.24 -4.89 -3.12
C GLU A 14 3.23 -4.27 -1.71
N MET A 15 2.34 -4.75 -0.85
CA MET A 15 2.28 -4.29 0.54
C MET A 15 3.58 -4.57 1.29
N ARG A 16 4.13 -5.79 1.14
CA ARG A 16 5.41 -6.12 1.76
C ARG A 16 6.54 -5.24 1.27
N LYS A 17 6.57 -4.96 -0.02
CA LYS A 17 7.57 -4.08 -0.61
C LYS A 17 7.48 -2.67 -0.03
N GLN A 18 6.27 -2.12 0.06
CA GLN A 18 6.05 -0.78 0.57
C GLN A 18 6.40 -0.68 2.05
N HIS A 19 6.01 -1.66 2.85
CA HIS A 19 6.38 -1.72 4.26
C HIS A 19 7.90 -1.82 4.42
N GLY A 20 8.57 -2.59 3.57
CA GLY A 20 10.02 -2.70 3.59
C GLY A 20 10.71 -1.38 3.32
N ASN A 21 10.20 -0.59 2.38
CA ASN A 21 10.75 0.74 2.08
C ASN A 21 10.62 1.67 3.29
N ILE A 22 9.46 1.66 3.94
CA ILE A 22 9.22 2.49 5.12
C ILE A 22 10.18 2.07 6.25
N LEU A 23 10.27 0.77 6.50
CA LEU A 23 11.12 0.24 7.55
C LEU A 23 12.59 0.59 7.32
N LYS A 24 13.06 0.48 6.08
CA LYS A 24 14.43 0.83 5.74
C LYS A 24 14.71 2.30 6.04
N ALA A 25 13.80 3.20 5.64
CA ALA A 25 13.95 4.62 5.90
C ALA A 25 13.99 4.91 7.41
N VAL A 26 13.17 4.21 8.19
CA VAL A 26 13.18 4.35 9.64
C VAL A 26 14.51 3.87 10.23
N LYS A 27 15.02 2.72 9.77
CA LYS A 27 16.30 2.18 10.21
C LYS A 27 17.48 3.11 9.87
N ASP A 28 17.39 3.77 8.72
CA ASP A 28 18.41 4.70 8.25
C ASP A 28 18.29 6.08 8.92
N HIS A 29 17.34 6.24 9.83
CA HIS A 29 17.05 7.52 10.50
C HIS A 29 16.78 8.64 9.49
N ASP A 30 16.02 8.32 8.43
CA ASP A 30 15.69 9.25 7.35
C ASP A 30 14.19 9.59 7.40
N PRO A 31 13.83 10.64 8.16
CA PRO A 31 12.43 10.99 8.33
C PRO A 31 11.77 11.47 7.04
N ASP A 32 12.52 12.09 6.13
CA ASP A 32 11.95 12.60 4.88
C ASP A 32 11.53 11.44 3.97
N TYR A 33 12.38 10.44 3.80
CA TYR A 33 12.02 9.26 3.03
C TYR A 33 10.98 8.40 3.72
N ALA A 34 11.03 8.31 5.05
CA ALA A 34 10.00 7.59 5.79
C ALA A 34 8.62 8.22 5.53
N PHE A 35 8.54 9.53 5.58
CA PHE A 35 7.30 10.27 5.30
C PHE A 35 6.86 10.06 3.85
N PHE A 36 7.78 10.18 2.91
CA PHE A 36 7.50 10.00 1.49
C PHE A 36 6.92 8.60 1.20
N TYR A 37 7.57 7.57 1.71
CA TYR A 37 7.10 6.20 1.50
C TYR A 37 5.78 5.92 2.20
N MET A 38 5.54 6.53 3.36
CA MET A 38 4.26 6.40 4.05
C MET A 38 3.14 7.04 3.23
N LEU A 39 3.37 8.22 2.66
CA LEU A 39 2.37 8.86 1.80
C LEU A 39 2.08 8.01 0.56
N GLN A 40 3.11 7.48 -0.09
CA GLN A 40 2.93 6.59 -1.24
C GLN A 40 2.09 5.37 -0.85
N HIS A 41 2.36 4.79 0.31
CA HIS A 41 1.63 3.63 0.81
C HIS A 41 0.15 3.97 1.03
N CYS A 42 -0.13 5.08 1.67
CA CYS A 42 -1.51 5.51 1.92
C CYS A 42 -2.26 5.80 0.61
N ASP A 43 -1.62 6.46 -0.34
CA ASP A 43 -2.22 6.75 -1.63
C ASP A 43 -2.53 5.47 -2.39
N TRP A 44 -1.62 4.50 -2.35
CA TRP A 44 -1.82 3.22 -3.01
C TRP A 44 -2.99 2.44 -2.39
N ILE A 45 -3.08 2.40 -1.06
CA ILE A 45 -4.19 1.74 -0.37
C ILE A 45 -5.51 2.40 -0.77
N TYR A 46 -5.55 3.73 -0.71
CA TYR A 46 -6.76 4.47 -1.06
C TYR A 46 -7.20 4.17 -2.49
N ALA A 47 -6.27 4.27 -3.43
CA ALA A 47 -6.58 4.04 -4.85
C ALA A 47 -7.04 2.60 -5.10
N THR A 48 -6.40 1.63 -4.44
CA THR A 48 -6.76 0.21 -4.59
C THR A 48 -8.18 -0.05 -4.12
N TYR A 49 -8.54 0.45 -2.94
CA TYR A 49 -9.87 0.22 -2.39
C TYR A 49 -10.94 1.08 -3.06
N GLN A 50 -10.58 2.28 -3.50
CA GLN A 50 -11.50 3.10 -4.28
C GLN A 50 -11.90 2.39 -5.57
N HIS A 51 -10.92 1.83 -6.28
CA HIS A 51 -11.18 1.06 -7.49
C HIS A 51 -12.06 -0.15 -7.20
N TYR A 52 -11.76 -0.87 -6.11
CA TYR A 52 -12.56 -2.01 -5.69
C TYR A 52 -14.01 -1.62 -5.42
N PHE A 53 -14.23 -0.52 -4.68
CA PHE A 53 -15.58 -0.07 -4.39
C PHE A 53 -16.33 0.40 -5.64
N GLU A 54 -15.66 1.05 -6.56
CA GLU A 54 -16.27 1.44 -7.84
C GLU A 54 -16.74 0.22 -8.63
N GLU A 55 -15.99 -0.87 -8.58
CA GLU A 55 -16.32 -2.10 -9.30
C GLU A 55 -17.44 -2.87 -8.62
N PHE A 56 -17.53 -2.83 -7.28
CA PHE A 56 -18.36 -3.76 -6.52
C PHE A 56 -19.54 -3.15 -5.79
N CYS A 57 -19.46 -1.90 -5.41
CA CYS A 57 -20.42 -1.28 -4.51
C CYS A 57 -21.24 -0.21 -5.20
N ARG A 58 -21.41 -0.32 -6.48
CA ARG A 58 -22.28 0.57 -7.24
C ARG A 58 -23.74 0.38 -6.88
#